data_fbfac990c29e80a333ed527fc0c821d2
#
_entry.id   fbfac990c29e80a333ed527fc0c821d2
#
_cell.length_a   1.000
_cell.length_b   1.000
_cell.length_c   1.000
_cell.angle_alpha   90.00
_cell.angle_beta   90.00
_cell.angle_gamma   90.00
#
_symmetry.space_group_name_H-M   'P 1'
#
loop_
_entity.id
_entity.type
_entity.pdbx_description
1 polymer ?
#
loop_
_entity_poly.entity_id
_entity_poly.type
_entity_poly.pdbx_seq_one_letter_code
_entity_poly.pdbx_strand_id
1 'polypeptide(L)'
;MPVLTRREALLAAAGFIAAGARGEEKVPAASGGGDTLLAALPGKNPLIQRAFRPPNFETPLADLVPLYTGNAVFFVRYHLPVIPQVVTASWQLRVGGPSAQRPLALSLHELKSSFPSASLAAVNQCSGNRRGLFSPRVPGVQWGNGAMGNALWSGVRLRDVLHKAGVAADALEVVFNGADTSVLPATPDFVKSLPIDRALDESTLIAFEMNGQPLPHWNGAPARLIVPGWTGTYWMKHLTDIRIQPTAFDGFWMKSAYRIPTGAFPTARFVSQETPETTPITEMLVNSLITSPAPAARLRRGEPAQLAGKAWDGGSGIAAVEVSVDGRQSWREATLGRDLGRFAWREFQLPLDTSSAGPLEIAVRARSRNGAIQPEALTFNAAGYHDNRVQTVRVEVT
;
A
#
# COMPACT_ATOMS: atom_id res chain seq x y z
N MET A 1 -45.62 24.96 -12.60
CA MET A 1 -44.68 23.85 -12.63
C MET A 1 -45.03 22.91 -11.48
N PRO A 2 -45.46 21.67 -11.71
CA PRO A 2 -45.81 20.74 -10.63
C PRO A 2 -44.52 20.20 -9.95
N VAL A 3 -44.53 20.21 -8.64
CA VAL A 3 -43.46 19.67 -7.78
C VAL A 3 -43.62 18.15 -7.73
N LEU A 4 -42.64 17.43 -8.23
CA LEU A 4 -42.58 15.98 -8.20
C LEU A 4 -42.44 15.48 -6.76
N THR A 5 -43.20 14.46 -6.39
CA THR A 5 -43.15 13.84 -5.07
C THR A 5 -41.91 12.94 -4.93
N ARG A 6 -41.48 12.68 -3.69
CA ARG A 6 -40.33 11.81 -3.37
C ARG A 6 -40.41 10.40 -3.99
N ARG A 7 -41.58 9.92 -4.32
CA ARG A 7 -41.81 8.60 -4.93
C ARG A 7 -41.54 8.61 -6.44
N GLU A 8 -41.77 9.70 -7.11
CA GLU A 8 -41.53 9.86 -8.56
C GLU A 8 -40.05 10.09 -8.88
N ALA A 9 -39.30 10.69 -7.95
CA ALA A 9 -37.83 10.84 -8.07
C ALA A 9 -37.08 9.51 -7.93
N LEU A 10 -37.64 8.52 -7.23
CA LEU A 10 -37.05 7.17 -7.08
C LEU A 10 -37.29 6.26 -8.29
N LEU A 11 -38.32 6.50 -9.08
CA LEU A 11 -38.62 5.72 -10.28
C LEU A 11 -37.86 6.21 -11.53
N ALA A 12 -37.46 7.47 -11.56
CA ALA A 12 -36.64 8.01 -12.65
C ALA A 12 -35.14 7.58 -12.62
N ALA A 13 -34.68 7.02 -11.51
CA ALA A 13 -33.31 6.52 -11.34
C ALA A 13 -33.14 5.04 -11.78
N ALA A 14 -34.19 4.34 -12.18
CA ALA A 14 -34.18 2.91 -12.52
C ALA A 14 -34.00 2.61 -14.03
N GLY A 15 -33.82 3.61 -14.87
CA GLY A 15 -33.89 3.51 -16.34
C GLY A 15 -32.58 3.62 -17.13
N PHE A 16 -31.41 3.28 -16.58
CA PHE A 16 -30.16 3.19 -17.37
C PHE A 16 -29.22 2.13 -16.82
N ILE A 17 -29.55 0.85 -17.00
CA ILE A 17 -28.59 -0.24 -16.93
C ILE A 17 -28.94 -1.29 -17.97
N ALA A 18 -28.36 -1.19 -19.13
CA ALA A 18 -28.18 -2.30 -20.06
C ALA A 18 -26.94 -2.07 -20.89
N ALA A 19 -25.77 -2.43 -20.35
CA ALA A 19 -24.57 -2.72 -21.13
C ALA A 19 -23.67 -3.67 -20.30
N GLY A 20 -23.70 -4.97 -20.70
CA GLY A 20 -22.59 -5.90 -20.51
C GLY A 20 -22.29 -6.38 -19.10
N ALA A 21 -23.17 -7.16 -18.48
CA ALA A 21 -22.81 -8.02 -17.37
C ALA A 21 -21.85 -9.12 -17.86
N ARG A 22 -20.54 -8.92 -17.73
CA ARG A 22 -19.58 -10.03 -17.68
C ARG A 22 -19.73 -10.68 -16.33
N GLY A 23 -19.96 -12.00 -16.30
CA GLY A 23 -20.27 -12.76 -15.10
C GLY A 23 -19.31 -12.52 -13.95
N GLU A 24 -19.86 -12.27 -12.77
CA GLU A 24 -19.14 -12.23 -11.51
C GLU A 24 -18.71 -13.66 -11.15
N GLU A 25 -17.41 -13.92 -11.11
CA GLU A 25 -16.87 -15.19 -10.66
C GLU A 25 -16.69 -15.13 -9.14
N LYS A 26 -17.39 -15.97 -8.40
CA LYS A 26 -17.27 -16.10 -6.95
C LYS A 26 -16.20 -17.12 -6.62
N VAL A 27 -15.17 -16.71 -5.91
CA VAL A 27 -14.08 -17.57 -5.43
C VAL A 27 -14.15 -17.68 -3.90
N PRO A 28 -14.02 -18.90 -3.31
CA PRO A 28 -14.00 -19.06 -1.87
C PRO A 28 -12.91 -18.21 -1.21
N ALA A 29 -13.27 -17.50 -0.15
CA ALA A 29 -12.31 -16.66 0.58
C ALA A 29 -11.28 -17.53 1.31
N ALA A 30 -10.02 -17.32 1.05
CA ALA A 30 -8.90 -18.03 1.67
C ALA A 30 -8.66 -17.68 3.16
N SER A 31 -9.57 -16.96 3.81
CA SER A 31 -9.59 -16.76 5.28
C SER A 31 -10.87 -16.06 5.71
N GLY A 32 -11.74 -16.75 6.45
CA GLY A 32 -12.90 -16.18 7.14
C GLY A 32 -14.16 -16.01 6.28
N GLY A 33 -14.95 -17.05 6.23
CA GLY A 33 -16.37 -17.17 5.88
C GLY A 33 -17.05 -16.11 5.01
N GLY A 34 -17.05 -16.29 3.69
CA GLY A 34 -17.87 -15.55 2.74
C GLY A 34 -17.27 -15.62 1.33
N ASP A 35 -18.13 -15.60 0.31
CA ASP A 35 -17.70 -15.54 -1.08
C ASP A 35 -16.91 -14.25 -1.34
N THR A 36 -15.75 -14.36 -1.96
CA THR A 36 -14.92 -13.21 -2.35
C THR A 36 -15.33 -12.78 -3.75
N LEU A 37 -15.80 -11.54 -3.90
CA LEU A 37 -16.14 -10.98 -5.19
C LEU A 37 -14.87 -10.56 -5.92
N LEU A 38 -14.61 -11.21 -7.06
CA LEU A 38 -13.57 -10.77 -8.02
C LEU A 38 -14.19 -9.85 -9.07
N ALA A 39 -13.58 -8.69 -9.27
CA ALA A 39 -14.02 -7.76 -10.31
C ALA A 39 -12.83 -7.13 -11.03
N ALA A 40 -12.99 -6.91 -12.33
CA ALA A 40 -11.97 -6.28 -13.16
C ALA A 40 -12.26 -4.77 -13.30
N LEU A 41 -11.18 -3.98 -13.20
CA LEU A 41 -11.16 -2.58 -13.62
C LEU A 41 -10.56 -2.50 -15.04
N PRO A 42 -10.85 -1.45 -15.82
CA PRO A 42 -10.24 -1.27 -17.13
C PRO A 42 -8.70 -1.37 -17.05
N GLY A 43 -8.10 -2.28 -17.83
CA GLY A 43 -6.66 -2.54 -17.82
C GLY A 43 -6.13 -3.31 -16.61
N LYS A 44 -7.00 -3.88 -15.76
CA LYS A 44 -6.66 -4.79 -14.69
C LYS A 44 -7.24 -6.18 -14.92
N ASN A 45 -6.53 -7.19 -14.47
CA ASN A 45 -7.10 -8.53 -14.26
C ASN A 45 -8.08 -8.49 -13.07
N PRO A 46 -8.92 -9.52 -12.87
CA PRO A 46 -9.80 -9.60 -11.72
C PRO A 46 -9.04 -9.45 -10.40
N LEU A 47 -9.50 -8.54 -9.55
CA LEU A 47 -8.98 -8.24 -8.23
C LEU A 47 -10.08 -8.48 -7.19
N ILE A 48 -9.71 -8.68 -5.92
CA ILE A 48 -10.68 -8.82 -4.83
C ILE A 48 -11.31 -7.44 -4.55
N GLN A 49 -12.61 -7.30 -4.84
CA GLN A 49 -13.34 -6.06 -4.60
C GLN A 49 -13.64 -5.90 -3.11
N ARG A 50 -13.09 -4.86 -2.48
CA ARG A 50 -13.38 -4.48 -1.09
C ARG A 50 -14.35 -3.32 -0.97
N ALA A 51 -14.35 -2.42 -1.94
CA ALA A 51 -15.35 -1.36 -2.11
C ALA A 51 -15.39 -0.93 -3.58
N PHE A 52 -16.57 -0.60 -4.08
CA PHE A 52 -16.74 -0.12 -5.45
C PHE A 52 -16.51 1.40 -5.56
N ARG A 53 -16.99 2.18 -4.58
CA ARG A 53 -16.80 3.64 -4.52
C ARG A 53 -16.46 4.10 -3.09
N PRO A 54 -15.32 4.74 -2.90
CA PRO A 54 -14.20 4.81 -3.84
C PRO A 54 -13.67 3.43 -4.18
N PRO A 55 -13.07 3.23 -5.38
CA PRO A 55 -12.60 1.92 -5.81
C PRO A 55 -11.44 1.45 -4.92
N ASN A 56 -11.66 0.29 -4.28
CA ASN A 56 -10.70 -0.35 -3.41
C ASN A 56 -10.67 -1.84 -3.73
N PHE A 57 -9.58 -2.28 -4.37
CA PHE A 57 -9.42 -3.62 -4.89
C PHE A 57 -8.08 -4.21 -4.44
N GLU A 58 -8.13 -5.42 -3.94
CA GLU A 58 -7.00 -6.11 -3.33
C GLU A 58 -6.40 -7.12 -4.29
N THR A 59 -5.06 -7.23 -4.30
CA THR A 59 -4.33 -8.26 -5.05
C THR A 59 -4.66 -9.64 -4.48
N PRO A 60 -5.10 -10.62 -5.29
CA PRO A 60 -5.24 -12.00 -4.85
C PRO A 60 -3.90 -12.58 -4.36
N LEU A 61 -3.94 -13.49 -3.39
CA LEU A 61 -2.73 -14.08 -2.78
C LEU A 61 -1.82 -14.76 -3.82
N ALA A 62 -2.39 -15.43 -4.81
CA ALA A 62 -1.65 -16.08 -5.87
C ALA A 62 -0.82 -15.11 -6.73
N ASP A 63 -1.30 -13.87 -6.88
CA ASP A 63 -0.63 -12.82 -7.65
C ASP A 63 0.47 -12.09 -6.85
N LEU A 64 0.65 -12.42 -5.56
CA LEU A 64 1.76 -11.98 -4.72
C LEU A 64 2.95 -12.98 -4.72
N VAL A 65 2.82 -14.13 -5.40
CA VAL A 65 3.89 -15.12 -5.53
C VAL A 65 5.09 -14.60 -6.35
N PRO A 66 4.92 -13.91 -7.49
CA PRO A 66 6.06 -13.39 -8.26
C PRO A 66 6.93 -12.41 -7.48
N LEU A 67 8.19 -12.28 -7.91
CA LEU A 67 9.17 -11.36 -7.30
C LEU A 67 8.72 -9.90 -7.36
N TYR A 68 8.09 -9.49 -8.46
CA TYR A 68 7.37 -8.24 -8.62
C TYR A 68 5.89 -8.52 -8.85
N THR A 69 5.03 -7.81 -8.15
CA THR A 69 3.58 -7.84 -8.39
C THR A 69 3.28 -7.19 -9.73
N GLY A 70 2.65 -7.93 -10.63
CA GLY A 70 2.37 -7.45 -12.00
C GLY A 70 1.46 -6.21 -12.00
N ASN A 71 1.65 -5.31 -12.96
CA ASN A 71 0.88 -4.08 -13.06
C ASN A 71 -0.63 -4.32 -13.17
N ALA A 72 -1.03 -5.39 -13.88
CA ALA A 72 -2.44 -5.74 -14.06
C ALA A 72 -3.13 -6.27 -12.79
N VAL A 73 -2.36 -6.76 -11.82
CA VAL A 73 -2.88 -7.33 -10.56
C VAL A 73 -2.50 -6.53 -9.31
N PHE A 74 -1.76 -5.43 -9.47
CA PHE A 74 -1.38 -4.58 -8.36
C PHE A 74 -2.61 -3.90 -7.74
N PHE A 75 -2.74 -3.88 -6.42
CA PHE A 75 -3.90 -3.37 -5.71
C PHE A 75 -4.25 -1.91 -6.08
N VAL A 76 -5.52 -1.57 -5.91
CA VAL A 76 -6.05 -0.23 -6.18
C VAL A 76 -6.68 0.34 -4.93
N ARG A 77 -6.27 1.54 -4.53
CA ARG A 77 -6.80 2.26 -3.39
C ARG A 77 -7.03 3.74 -3.72
N TYR A 78 -8.29 4.18 -3.64
CA TYR A 78 -8.65 5.60 -3.73
C TYR A 78 -9.38 6.06 -2.48
N HIS A 79 -9.20 7.33 -2.12
CA HIS A 79 -9.88 7.96 -0.99
C HIS A 79 -11.16 8.64 -1.44
N LEU A 80 -11.13 9.24 -2.62
CA LEU A 80 -12.23 9.99 -3.21
C LEU A 80 -12.92 9.17 -4.30
N PRO A 81 -14.26 9.33 -4.48
CA PRO A 81 -15.04 8.49 -5.40
C PRO A 81 -14.88 8.87 -6.87
N VAL A 82 -14.41 10.09 -7.15
CA VAL A 82 -14.13 10.54 -8.52
C VAL A 82 -12.68 10.27 -8.86
N ILE A 83 -12.48 9.44 -9.88
CA ILE A 83 -11.15 9.09 -10.37
C ILE A 83 -10.76 10.10 -11.47
N PRO A 84 -9.63 10.82 -11.31
CA PRO A 84 -9.24 11.84 -12.26
C PRO A 84 -8.90 11.24 -13.62
N GLN A 85 -9.35 11.88 -14.69
CA GLN A 85 -8.95 11.56 -16.06
C GLN A 85 -7.83 12.53 -16.45
N VAL A 86 -6.59 12.11 -16.25
CA VAL A 86 -5.43 12.97 -16.50
C VAL A 86 -4.96 12.80 -17.95
N VAL A 87 -5.02 13.89 -18.72
CA VAL A 87 -4.49 13.93 -20.09
C VAL A 87 -2.98 14.19 -20.00
N THR A 88 -2.17 13.19 -20.31
CA THR A 88 -0.69 13.26 -20.17
C THR A 88 -0.07 14.40 -20.98
N ALA A 89 -0.61 14.71 -22.16
CA ALA A 89 -0.06 15.74 -23.04
C ALA A 89 -0.16 17.17 -22.44
N SER A 90 -1.16 17.42 -21.61
CA SER A 90 -1.37 18.71 -20.93
C SER A 90 -1.03 18.68 -19.44
N TRP A 91 -0.60 17.52 -18.92
CA TRP A 91 -0.24 17.39 -17.52
C TRP A 91 1.00 18.22 -17.16
N GLN A 92 0.93 18.88 -16.02
CA GLN A 92 2.05 19.63 -15.44
C GLN A 92 2.16 19.32 -13.94
N LEU A 93 3.39 19.22 -13.48
CA LEU A 93 3.75 19.20 -12.06
C LEU A 93 4.17 20.60 -11.64
N ARG A 94 3.40 21.24 -10.77
CA ARG A 94 3.75 22.50 -10.15
C ARG A 94 4.55 22.25 -8.87
N VAL A 95 5.68 22.92 -8.73
CA VAL A 95 6.51 22.90 -7.52
C VAL A 95 6.72 24.32 -7.05
N GLY A 96 6.31 24.65 -5.82
CA GLY A 96 6.36 26.00 -5.31
C GLY A 96 6.10 26.07 -3.81
N GLY A 97 5.48 27.14 -3.36
CA GLY A 97 5.15 27.41 -1.96
C GLY A 97 6.03 28.48 -1.31
N PRO A 98 5.69 28.88 -0.06
CA PRO A 98 6.37 30.01 0.59
C PRO A 98 7.87 29.78 0.85
N SER A 99 8.31 28.53 0.97
CA SER A 99 9.73 28.18 1.14
C SER A 99 10.38 27.68 -0.16
N ALA A 100 9.78 27.96 -1.35
CA ALA A 100 10.39 27.71 -2.65
C ALA A 100 10.92 29.00 -3.25
N GLN A 101 12.22 29.06 -3.56
CA GLN A 101 12.87 30.26 -4.10
C GLN A 101 12.61 30.46 -5.60
N ARG A 102 12.42 29.38 -6.35
CA ARG A 102 12.25 29.35 -7.82
C ARG A 102 11.13 28.37 -8.18
N PRO A 103 9.87 28.79 -8.15
CA PRO A 103 8.76 27.91 -8.53
C PRO A 103 8.94 27.31 -9.92
N LEU A 104 8.53 26.04 -10.08
CA LEU A 104 8.63 25.28 -11.33
C LEU A 104 7.25 24.84 -11.80
N ALA A 105 7.08 24.73 -13.11
CA ALA A 105 6.00 24.00 -13.75
C ALA A 105 6.65 23.09 -14.80
N LEU A 106 6.50 21.76 -14.59
CA LEU A 106 7.20 20.75 -15.38
C LEU A 106 6.18 19.87 -16.11
N SER A 107 6.28 19.81 -17.43
CA SER A 107 5.62 18.76 -18.21
C SER A 107 6.25 17.39 -17.91
N LEU A 108 5.61 16.30 -18.31
CA LEU A 108 6.18 14.95 -18.15
C LEU A 108 7.49 14.80 -18.94
N HIS A 109 7.59 15.45 -20.10
CA HIS A 109 8.82 15.46 -20.89
C HIS A 109 9.96 16.16 -20.15
N GLU A 110 9.73 17.36 -19.61
CA GLU A 110 10.73 18.11 -18.85
C GLU A 110 11.13 17.37 -17.56
N LEU A 111 10.16 16.73 -16.86
CA LEU A 111 10.46 15.91 -15.70
C LEU A 111 11.42 14.75 -16.05
N LYS A 112 11.21 14.09 -17.20
CA LYS A 112 12.06 12.99 -17.67
C LYS A 112 13.43 13.44 -18.18
N SER A 113 13.51 14.60 -18.83
CA SER A 113 14.74 15.05 -19.51
C SER A 113 15.65 15.96 -18.67
N SER A 114 15.11 16.61 -17.64
CA SER A 114 15.85 17.62 -16.87
C SER A 114 16.48 17.10 -15.57
N PHE A 115 16.25 15.84 -15.22
CA PHE A 115 16.76 15.23 -13.98
C PHE A 115 17.33 13.83 -14.22
N PRO A 116 18.33 13.40 -13.42
CA PRO A 116 18.83 12.05 -13.50
C PRO A 116 17.75 11.03 -13.20
N SER A 117 17.68 9.98 -14.01
CA SER A 117 16.80 8.83 -13.77
C SER A 117 17.24 8.05 -12.54
N ALA A 118 16.28 7.56 -11.78
CA ALA A 118 16.49 6.69 -10.63
C ALA A 118 15.46 5.58 -10.59
N SER A 119 15.86 4.39 -10.16
CA SER A 119 14.98 3.23 -10.01
C SER A 119 15.27 2.50 -8.71
N LEU A 120 14.23 1.99 -8.06
CA LEU A 120 14.35 1.12 -6.89
C LEU A 120 13.18 0.16 -6.78
N ALA A 121 13.43 -1.02 -6.20
CA ALA A 121 12.40 -1.95 -5.83
C ALA A 121 11.84 -1.58 -4.45
N ALA A 122 10.52 -1.48 -4.33
CA ALA A 122 9.90 -1.16 -3.04
C ALA A 122 8.48 -1.72 -2.93
N VAL A 123 8.16 -2.15 -1.71
CA VAL A 123 6.78 -2.51 -1.32
C VAL A 123 5.96 -1.24 -1.13
N ASN A 124 4.82 -1.18 -1.79
CA ASN A 124 3.73 -0.25 -1.47
C ASN A 124 2.67 -1.01 -0.69
N GLN A 125 2.39 -0.61 0.54
CA GLN A 125 1.40 -1.24 1.41
C GLN A 125 0.43 -0.19 1.95
N CYS A 126 -0.88 -0.43 1.82
CA CYS A 126 -1.90 0.37 2.48
C CYS A 126 -1.73 0.32 4.00
N SER A 127 -1.86 1.47 4.69
CA SER A 127 -1.80 1.53 6.17
C SER A 127 -2.77 0.55 6.85
N GLY A 128 -3.91 0.28 6.21
CA GLY A 128 -4.92 -0.66 6.70
C GLY A 128 -4.81 -2.08 6.14
N ASN A 129 -3.70 -2.48 5.53
CA ASN A 129 -3.53 -3.88 5.12
C ASN A 129 -3.78 -4.81 6.31
N ARG A 130 -4.53 -5.92 6.10
CA ARG A 130 -4.99 -6.87 7.15
C ARG A 130 -6.03 -6.32 8.14
N ARG A 131 -6.62 -5.12 7.93
CA ARG A 131 -7.68 -4.58 8.81
C ARG A 131 -8.86 -5.53 8.95
N GLY A 132 -9.24 -6.26 7.90
CA GLY A 132 -10.30 -7.26 7.92
C GLY A 132 -10.05 -8.44 8.88
N LEU A 133 -8.82 -8.58 9.38
CA LEU A 133 -8.42 -9.63 10.33
C LEU A 133 -8.43 -9.14 11.80
N PHE A 134 -8.79 -7.88 12.05
CA PHE A 134 -8.92 -7.34 13.41
C PHE A 134 -10.11 -7.98 14.15
N SER A 135 -9.89 -8.34 15.40
CA SER A 135 -10.93 -8.75 16.33
C SER A 135 -10.71 -8.02 17.67
N PRO A 136 -11.69 -7.23 18.13
CA PRO A 136 -12.95 -6.91 17.46
C PRO A 136 -12.75 -6.12 16.14
N ARG A 137 -13.76 -6.21 15.26
CA ARG A 137 -13.73 -5.53 13.96
C ARG A 137 -13.74 -4.00 14.13
N VAL A 138 -12.94 -3.31 13.31
CA VAL A 138 -12.83 -1.83 13.31
C VAL A 138 -13.33 -1.24 11.98
N PRO A 139 -13.78 0.04 11.96
CA PRO A 139 -14.24 0.71 10.75
C PRO A 139 -13.15 0.85 9.67
N GLY A 140 -13.58 1.06 8.43
CA GLY A 140 -12.73 1.26 7.26
C GLY A 140 -12.77 0.10 6.28
N VAL A 141 -12.02 0.18 5.18
CA VAL A 141 -11.96 -0.87 4.16
C VAL A 141 -11.36 -2.14 4.77
N GLN A 142 -12.11 -3.24 4.67
CA GLN A 142 -11.77 -4.53 5.29
C GLN A 142 -10.81 -5.32 4.41
N TRP A 143 -9.59 -4.83 4.29
CA TRP A 143 -8.51 -5.49 3.57
C TRP A 143 -8.14 -6.84 4.19
N GLY A 144 -7.87 -7.84 3.35
CA GLY A 144 -7.12 -9.03 3.71
C GLY A 144 -5.61 -8.75 3.65
N ASN A 145 -4.85 -9.67 3.06
CA ASN A 145 -3.40 -9.59 2.98
C ASN A 145 -2.88 -8.80 1.76
N GLY A 146 -3.69 -8.58 0.74
CA GLY A 146 -3.26 -8.15 -0.58
C GLY A 146 -3.43 -6.65 -0.87
N ALA A 147 -3.68 -5.79 0.15
CA ALA A 147 -3.62 -4.34 -0.04
C ALA A 147 -2.14 -3.86 -0.08
N MET A 148 -1.34 -4.57 -0.85
CA MET A 148 0.10 -4.35 -1.01
C MET A 148 0.62 -4.95 -2.32
N GLY A 149 1.84 -4.61 -2.66
CA GLY A 149 2.60 -5.22 -3.73
C GLY A 149 4.01 -4.66 -3.78
N ASN A 150 4.95 -5.43 -4.34
CA ASN A 150 6.33 -5.01 -4.58
C ASN A 150 6.51 -4.73 -6.08
N ALA A 151 7.11 -3.60 -6.42
CA ALA A 151 7.39 -3.25 -7.81
C ALA A 151 8.74 -2.55 -7.96
N LEU A 152 9.28 -2.58 -9.17
CA LEU A 152 10.36 -1.71 -9.60
C LEU A 152 9.74 -0.36 -10.01
N TRP A 153 10.07 0.69 -9.27
CA TRP A 153 9.62 2.05 -9.53
C TRP A 153 10.73 2.84 -10.19
N SER A 154 10.42 3.51 -11.32
CA SER A 154 11.39 4.34 -12.04
C SER A 154 10.86 5.75 -12.23
N GLY A 155 11.74 6.72 -12.05
CA GLY A 155 11.40 8.12 -12.10
C GLY A 155 12.61 9.01 -11.85
N VAL A 156 12.40 10.13 -11.15
CA VAL A 156 13.46 11.04 -10.72
C VAL A 156 13.42 11.19 -9.20
N ARG A 157 14.55 11.52 -8.59
CA ARG A 157 14.57 11.78 -7.15
C ARG A 157 13.83 13.08 -6.83
N LEU A 158 12.93 13.03 -5.84
CA LEU A 158 12.21 14.23 -5.39
C LEU A 158 13.19 15.33 -4.97
N ARG A 159 14.25 14.99 -4.24
CA ARG A 159 15.26 15.97 -3.79
C ARG A 159 15.87 16.78 -4.93
N ASP A 160 16.08 16.19 -6.11
CA ASP A 160 16.67 16.89 -7.25
C ASP A 160 15.71 17.95 -7.79
N VAL A 161 14.41 17.64 -7.81
CA VAL A 161 13.34 18.58 -8.19
C VAL A 161 13.22 19.70 -7.16
N LEU A 162 13.25 19.37 -5.86
CA LEU A 162 13.21 20.36 -4.76
C LEU A 162 14.44 21.28 -4.78
N HIS A 163 15.63 20.77 -5.01
CA HIS A 163 16.85 21.57 -5.14
C HIS A 163 16.77 22.54 -6.34
N LYS A 164 16.20 22.10 -7.47
CA LYS A 164 15.97 22.98 -8.63
C LYS A 164 14.99 24.09 -8.29
N ALA A 165 13.94 23.81 -7.52
CA ALA A 165 13.00 24.80 -7.01
C ALA A 165 13.63 25.73 -5.95
N GLY A 166 14.74 25.34 -5.34
CA GLY A 166 15.42 26.08 -4.28
C GLY A 166 14.66 26.01 -2.96
N VAL A 167 15.09 25.13 -2.06
CA VAL A 167 14.50 24.97 -0.73
C VAL A 167 15.07 26.04 0.20
N ALA A 168 14.22 26.88 0.79
CA ALA A 168 14.64 27.86 1.78
C ALA A 168 14.99 27.20 3.12
N ALA A 169 15.82 27.86 3.92
CA ALA A 169 16.30 27.31 5.20
C ALA A 169 15.20 27.12 6.25
N ASP A 170 14.07 27.82 6.10
CA ASP A 170 12.89 27.72 6.99
C ASP A 170 11.93 26.58 6.62
N ALA A 171 12.19 25.82 5.54
CA ALA A 171 11.33 24.75 5.09
C ALA A 171 11.17 23.65 6.16
N LEU A 172 9.94 23.40 6.59
CA LEU A 172 9.61 22.39 7.59
C LEU A 172 8.97 21.16 6.95
N GLU A 173 8.00 21.36 6.06
CA GLU A 173 7.26 20.30 5.40
C GLU A 173 7.10 20.55 3.90
N VAL A 174 6.98 19.44 3.17
CA VAL A 174 6.61 19.43 1.75
C VAL A 174 5.22 18.80 1.63
N VAL A 175 4.29 19.52 1.06
CA VAL A 175 2.88 19.14 0.87
C VAL A 175 2.67 18.66 -0.56
N PHE A 176 1.93 17.57 -0.72
CA PHE A 176 1.67 16.93 -2.00
C PHE A 176 0.17 16.82 -2.27
N ASN A 177 -0.26 17.20 -3.46
CA ASN A 177 -1.62 17.02 -3.95
C ASN A 177 -1.62 16.31 -5.31
N GLY A 178 -2.68 15.54 -5.56
CA GLY A 178 -2.96 14.85 -6.82
C GLY A 178 -3.99 15.58 -7.67
N ALA A 179 -4.41 14.96 -8.77
CA ALA A 179 -5.47 15.48 -9.62
C ALA A 179 -6.88 15.06 -9.14
N ASP A 180 -6.99 14.21 -8.12
CA ASP A 180 -8.27 13.87 -7.50
C ASP A 180 -8.77 15.05 -6.67
N THR A 181 -10.09 15.28 -6.71
CA THR A 181 -10.72 16.42 -6.04
C THR A 181 -11.89 15.96 -5.19
N SER A 182 -12.18 16.73 -4.16
CA SER A 182 -13.36 16.55 -3.33
C SER A 182 -14.64 16.78 -4.14
N VAL A 183 -15.65 15.92 -3.95
CA VAL A 183 -16.96 16.06 -4.59
C VAL A 183 -17.91 16.97 -3.82
N LEU A 184 -17.64 17.21 -2.55
CA LEU A 184 -18.42 18.04 -1.66
C LEU A 184 -17.48 18.92 -0.82
N PRO A 185 -17.83 20.17 -0.49
CA PRO A 185 -17.02 21.03 0.37
C PRO A 185 -16.71 20.39 1.75
N ALA A 186 -17.60 19.55 2.27
CA ALA A 186 -17.43 18.86 3.53
C ALA A 186 -16.46 17.65 3.44
N THR A 187 -16.13 17.18 2.24
CA THR A 187 -15.18 16.08 2.04
C THR A 187 -13.80 16.67 1.75
N PRO A 188 -12.82 16.53 2.65
CA PRO A 188 -11.50 17.13 2.43
C PRO A 188 -10.80 16.47 1.24
N ASP A 189 -10.15 17.29 0.43
CA ASP A 189 -9.25 16.84 -0.64
C ASP A 189 -8.12 15.99 -0.08
N PHE A 190 -7.67 14.97 -0.85
CA PHE A 190 -6.65 14.04 -0.38
C PHE A 190 -5.25 14.63 -0.53
N VAL A 191 -4.81 15.35 0.48
CA VAL A 191 -3.52 16.03 0.56
C VAL A 191 -2.71 15.49 1.73
N LYS A 192 -1.42 15.23 1.51
CA LYS A 192 -0.47 14.72 2.52
C LYS A 192 0.79 15.57 2.53
N SER A 193 1.51 15.53 3.66
CA SER A 193 2.83 16.15 3.77
C SER A 193 3.89 15.15 4.20
N LEU A 194 5.14 15.48 3.89
CA LEU A 194 6.35 14.84 4.42
C LEU A 194 7.16 15.88 5.19
N PRO A 195 7.88 15.50 6.25
CA PRO A 195 8.91 16.35 6.82
C PRO A 195 10.00 16.59 5.77
N ILE A 196 10.65 17.72 5.83
CA ILE A 196 11.62 18.15 4.81
C ILE A 196 12.76 17.17 4.61
N ASP A 197 13.28 16.57 5.69
CA ASP A 197 14.33 15.57 5.65
C ASP A 197 13.90 14.31 4.87
N ARG A 198 12.64 13.86 5.07
CA ARG A 198 12.10 12.71 4.33
C ARG A 198 11.83 13.06 2.86
N ALA A 199 11.41 14.27 2.56
CA ALA A 199 11.24 14.74 1.19
C ALA A 199 12.58 14.83 0.44
N LEU A 200 13.66 15.17 1.13
CA LEU A 200 15.03 15.25 0.60
C LEU A 200 15.79 13.92 0.61
N ASP A 201 15.20 12.85 1.19
CA ASP A 201 15.81 11.52 1.18
C ASP A 201 16.02 11.03 -0.26
N GLU A 202 17.20 10.43 -0.52
CA GLU A 202 17.58 9.99 -1.87
C GLU A 202 16.68 8.92 -2.46
N SER A 203 15.99 8.16 -1.63
CA SER A 203 15.08 7.09 -2.04
C SER A 203 13.67 7.58 -2.38
N THR A 204 13.29 8.82 -1.99
CA THR A 204 11.97 9.38 -2.31
C THR A 204 11.94 9.81 -3.78
N LEU A 205 10.99 9.25 -4.57
CA LEU A 205 10.93 9.45 -6.02
C LEU A 205 9.60 10.08 -6.46
N ILE A 206 9.67 10.78 -7.59
CA ILE A 206 8.52 11.05 -8.46
C ILE A 206 8.61 10.01 -9.58
N ALA A 207 7.82 8.94 -9.48
CA ALA A 207 7.84 7.84 -10.43
C ALA A 207 6.82 8.06 -11.57
N PHE A 208 7.22 7.71 -12.78
CA PHE A 208 6.40 7.71 -13.99
C PHE A 208 6.41 6.35 -14.70
N GLU A 209 7.16 5.37 -14.17
CA GLU A 209 7.16 3.97 -14.64
C GLU A 209 7.04 3.00 -13.46
N MET A 210 6.49 1.84 -13.75
CA MET A 210 6.31 0.73 -12.83
C MET A 210 6.58 -0.59 -13.55
N ASN A 211 7.52 -1.38 -13.03
CA ASN A 211 7.96 -2.65 -13.63
C ASN A 211 8.41 -2.51 -15.10
N GLY A 212 9.14 -1.43 -15.42
CA GLY A 212 9.64 -1.17 -16.77
C GLY A 212 8.59 -0.74 -17.81
N GLN A 213 7.38 -0.40 -17.36
CA GLN A 213 6.28 0.07 -18.20
C GLN A 213 5.81 1.46 -17.74
N PRO A 214 5.18 2.27 -18.59
CA PRO A 214 4.52 3.49 -18.16
C PRO A 214 3.59 3.20 -16.98
N LEU A 215 3.55 4.12 -16.02
CA LEU A 215 2.73 3.98 -14.84
C LEU A 215 1.24 3.77 -15.19
N PRO A 216 0.59 2.70 -14.74
CA PRO A 216 -0.82 2.47 -15.04
C PRO A 216 -1.72 3.55 -14.44
N HIS A 217 -2.85 3.84 -15.09
CA HIS A 217 -3.83 4.82 -14.63
C HIS A 217 -4.23 4.59 -13.16
N TRP A 218 -4.70 3.39 -12.81
CA TRP A 218 -5.13 3.04 -11.45
C TRP A 218 -4.02 3.13 -10.39
N ASN A 219 -2.78 3.11 -10.81
CA ASN A 219 -1.61 3.25 -9.96
C ASN A 219 -1.02 4.66 -9.96
N GLY A 220 -1.69 5.63 -10.61
CA GLY A 220 -1.43 7.06 -10.45
C GLY A 220 -0.74 7.75 -11.62
N ALA A 221 -0.91 7.26 -12.89
CA ALA A 221 -0.39 7.93 -14.08
C ALA A 221 -0.83 9.41 -14.18
N PRO A 222 -0.02 10.31 -14.81
CA PRO A 222 1.25 10.04 -15.46
C PRO A 222 2.45 10.00 -14.50
N ALA A 223 2.32 10.54 -13.28
CA ALA A 223 3.35 10.53 -12.26
C ALA A 223 2.78 10.39 -10.85
N ARG A 224 3.53 9.75 -9.95
CA ARG A 224 3.16 9.60 -8.55
C ARG A 224 4.36 9.78 -7.63
N LEU A 225 4.08 10.15 -6.39
CA LEU A 225 5.06 10.13 -5.31
C LEU A 225 5.29 8.69 -4.82
N ILE A 226 6.55 8.33 -4.62
CA ILE A 226 7.01 7.08 -4.01
C ILE A 226 7.80 7.44 -2.76
N VAL A 227 7.37 6.92 -1.61
CA VAL A 227 8.03 7.12 -0.31
C VAL A 227 8.39 5.75 0.26
N PRO A 228 9.51 5.14 -0.17
CA PRO A 228 9.85 3.76 0.17
C PRO A 228 9.98 3.55 1.67
N GLY A 229 9.48 2.43 2.16
CA GLY A 229 9.47 2.14 3.60
C GLY A 229 8.30 2.76 4.38
N TRP A 230 7.68 3.83 3.87
CA TRP A 230 6.49 4.42 4.47
C TRP A 230 5.22 3.82 3.88
N THR A 231 4.14 3.82 4.68
CA THR A 231 2.84 3.29 4.24
C THR A 231 2.28 4.05 3.03
N GLY A 232 1.48 3.37 2.20
CA GLY A 232 0.97 3.86 0.92
C GLY A 232 0.13 5.14 0.99
N THR A 233 -0.26 5.59 2.18
CA THR A 233 -0.98 6.87 2.34
C THR A 233 -0.15 8.08 1.90
N TYR A 234 1.19 7.98 1.92
CA TYR A 234 2.09 9.04 1.47
C TYR A 234 2.42 8.97 -0.02
N TRP A 235 2.09 7.88 -0.70
CA TRP A 235 2.42 7.64 -2.08
C TRP A 235 1.37 8.28 -2.99
N MET A 236 1.36 9.64 -3.04
CA MET A 236 0.38 10.44 -3.78
C MET A 236 0.32 10.05 -5.25
N LYS A 237 -0.89 9.70 -5.73
CA LYS A 237 -1.18 9.35 -7.13
C LYS A 237 -1.57 10.58 -7.93
N HIS A 238 -1.40 10.51 -9.27
CA HIS A 238 -1.77 11.59 -10.17
C HIS A 238 -1.21 12.95 -9.72
N LEU A 239 0.05 12.94 -9.27
CA LEU A 239 0.71 14.07 -8.63
C LEU A 239 0.67 15.33 -9.54
N THR A 240 0.18 16.44 -9.02
CA THR A 240 0.08 17.73 -9.74
C THR A 240 0.74 18.88 -9.01
N ASP A 241 0.82 18.81 -7.68
CA ASP A 241 1.32 19.91 -6.87
C ASP A 241 2.26 19.44 -5.76
N ILE A 242 3.36 20.18 -5.63
CA ILE A 242 4.33 20.05 -4.53
C ILE A 242 4.53 21.45 -3.94
N ARG A 243 4.22 21.62 -2.65
CA ARG A 243 4.35 22.91 -1.96
C ARG A 243 5.31 22.79 -0.79
N ILE A 244 6.39 23.56 -0.81
CA ILE A 244 7.39 23.66 0.24
C ILE A 244 6.94 24.77 1.20
N GLN A 245 6.87 24.48 2.51
CA GLN A 245 6.35 25.43 3.49
C GLN A 245 7.08 25.42 4.83
N PRO A 246 7.10 26.56 5.57
CA PRO A 246 7.81 26.69 6.84
C PRO A 246 6.96 26.25 8.05
N THR A 247 5.76 25.73 7.83
CA THR A 247 4.82 25.36 8.91
C THR A 247 4.34 23.93 8.72
N ALA A 248 3.90 23.30 9.81
CA ALA A 248 3.23 22.01 9.74
C ALA A 248 1.93 22.12 8.93
N PHE A 249 1.67 21.14 8.06
CA PHE A 249 0.45 21.09 7.27
C PHE A 249 -0.72 20.62 8.14
N ASP A 250 -1.78 21.44 8.24
CA ASP A 250 -2.94 21.22 9.12
C ASP A 250 -4.13 20.55 8.44
N GLY A 251 -3.96 20.02 7.23
CA GLY A 251 -5.03 19.35 6.48
C GLY A 251 -5.53 18.08 7.16
N PHE A 252 -6.80 17.75 6.93
CA PHE A 252 -7.55 16.64 7.56
C PHE A 252 -6.77 15.31 7.56
N TRP A 253 -6.13 14.96 6.44
CA TRP A 253 -5.45 13.68 6.28
C TRP A 253 -4.11 13.57 7.02
N MET A 254 -3.64 14.68 7.63
CA MET A 254 -2.51 14.71 8.55
C MET A 254 -2.96 14.91 9.99
N LYS A 255 -3.91 15.83 10.21
CA LYS A 255 -4.33 16.25 11.55
C LYS A 255 -5.33 15.29 12.21
N SER A 256 -6.20 14.66 11.40
CA SER A 256 -7.33 13.86 11.92
C SER A 256 -7.34 12.41 11.45
N ALA A 257 -6.81 12.10 10.27
CA ALA A 257 -6.78 10.74 9.73
C ALA A 257 -5.34 10.21 9.56
N TYR A 258 -5.22 8.90 9.43
CA TYR A 258 -3.91 8.22 9.33
C TYR A 258 -3.00 8.46 10.53
N ARG A 259 -3.59 8.36 11.72
CA ARG A 259 -2.90 8.55 12.98
C ARG A 259 -2.95 7.27 13.81
N ILE A 260 -1.90 7.07 14.61
CA ILE A 260 -1.74 5.95 15.56
C ILE A 260 -1.46 6.51 16.95
N PRO A 261 -1.74 5.78 18.04
CA PRO A 261 -1.40 6.20 19.38
C PRO A 261 0.11 6.44 19.53
N THR A 262 0.49 7.56 20.12
CA THR A 262 1.89 7.92 20.36
C THR A 262 2.56 6.87 21.24
N GLY A 263 3.73 6.36 20.82
CA GLY A 263 4.49 5.36 21.55
C GLY A 263 3.99 3.91 21.44
N ALA A 264 2.85 3.66 20.77
CA ALA A 264 2.32 2.30 20.62
C ALA A 264 3.11 1.45 19.60
N PHE A 265 3.81 2.09 18.68
CA PHE A 265 4.54 1.42 17.60
C PHE A 265 5.95 2.01 17.44
N PRO A 266 6.95 1.18 17.12
CA PRO A 266 8.32 1.63 16.87
C PRO A 266 8.43 2.23 15.45
N THR A 267 7.83 3.39 15.22
CA THR A 267 7.83 4.08 13.93
C THR A 267 8.66 5.35 13.99
N ALA A 268 9.13 5.83 12.83
CA ALA A 268 9.74 7.13 12.70
C ALA A 268 8.76 8.23 13.15
N ARG A 269 9.23 9.18 13.92
CA ARG A 269 8.41 10.28 14.43
C ARG A 269 8.30 11.39 13.40
N PHE A 270 7.08 11.88 13.22
CA PHE A 270 6.81 13.09 12.45
C PHE A 270 6.56 14.25 13.43
N VAL A 271 7.64 14.77 13.97
CA VAL A 271 7.63 15.66 15.16
C VAL A 271 6.71 16.88 15.00
N SER A 272 6.68 17.52 13.82
CA SER A 272 5.81 18.67 13.54
C SER A 272 4.31 18.34 13.54
N GLN A 273 3.96 17.04 13.48
CA GLN A 273 2.59 16.54 13.42
C GLN A 273 2.19 15.72 14.65
N GLU A 274 3.11 15.53 15.59
CA GLU A 274 2.88 14.73 16.80
C GLU A 274 2.04 15.48 17.81
N THR A 275 1.10 14.77 18.47
CA THR A 275 0.39 15.23 19.66
C THR A 275 0.66 14.30 20.84
N PRO A 276 0.32 14.66 22.08
CA PRO A 276 0.45 13.75 23.22
C PRO A 276 -0.26 12.41 23.02
N GLU A 277 -1.41 12.40 22.33
CA GLU A 277 -2.26 11.23 22.17
C GLU A 277 -1.94 10.44 20.90
N THR A 278 -1.58 11.13 19.81
CA THR A 278 -1.42 10.48 18.50
C THR A 278 -0.30 11.08 17.66
N THR A 279 0.26 10.26 16.79
CA THR A 279 1.23 10.65 15.76
C THR A 279 0.78 10.13 14.39
N PRO A 280 1.17 10.76 13.27
CA PRO A 280 0.92 10.18 11.95
C PRO A 280 1.55 8.79 11.83
N ILE A 281 0.82 7.88 11.16
CA ILE A 281 1.41 6.60 10.75
C ILE A 281 2.47 6.88 9.67
N THR A 282 3.68 6.38 9.83
CA THR A 282 4.80 6.60 8.90
C THR A 282 5.30 5.28 8.31
N GLU A 283 6.32 4.69 8.90
CA GLU A 283 7.00 3.51 8.40
C GLU A 283 6.14 2.24 8.50
N MET A 284 6.34 1.34 7.55
CA MET A 284 5.85 -0.02 7.63
C MET A 284 6.61 -0.76 8.72
N LEU A 285 5.91 -1.59 9.48
CA LEU A 285 6.52 -2.51 10.44
C LEU A 285 7.01 -3.78 9.74
N VAL A 286 7.98 -4.47 10.38
CA VAL A 286 8.41 -5.80 9.94
C VAL A 286 7.20 -6.73 9.86
N ASN A 287 7.07 -7.43 8.73
CA ASN A 287 5.92 -8.29 8.44
C ASN A 287 6.33 -9.45 7.51
N SER A 288 5.50 -10.48 7.47
CA SER A 288 5.63 -11.59 6.55
C SER A 288 4.27 -12.08 6.06
N LEU A 289 4.28 -12.75 4.90
CA LEU A 289 3.11 -13.33 4.27
C LEU A 289 3.47 -14.69 3.68
N ILE A 290 2.79 -15.75 4.11
CA ILE A 290 2.85 -17.07 3.48
C ILE A 290 2.06 -17.00 2.17
N THR A 291 2.71 -17.32 1.06
CA THR A 291 2.08 -17.38 -0.28
C THR A 291 1.81 -18.83 -0.71
N SER A 292 2.51 -19.80 -0.14
CA SER A 292 2.33 -21.24 -0.37
C SER A 292 2.78 -22.03 0.88
N PRO A 293 2.04 -23.07 1.29
CA PRO A 293 0.73 -23.48 0.79
C PRO A 293 -0.36 -22.46 1.15
N ALA A 294 -1.44 -22.44 0.36
CA ALA A 294 -2.61 -21.62 0.68
C ALA A 294 -3.30 -22.16 1.95
N PRO A 295 -4.03 -21.31 2.71
CA PRO A 295 -4.83 -21.77 3.83
C PRO A 295 -5.79 -22.90 3.43
N ALA A 296 -5.93 -23.91 4.29
CA ALA A 296 -6.72 -25.13 4.07
C ALA A 296 -6.28 -26.00 2.87
N ALA A 297 -5.09 -25.79 2.32
CA ALA A 297 -4.54 -26.68 1.30
C ALA A 297 -4.38 -28.11 1.83
N ARG A 298 -4.50 -29.10 0.93
CA ARG A 298 -4.19 -30.49 1.20
C ARG A 298 -2.82 -30.84 0.61
N LEU A 299 -1.93 -31.35 1.45
CA LEU A 299 -0.61 -31.85 1.08
C LEU A 299 -0.64 -33.37 1.06
N ARG A 300 -0.01 -33.99 0.07
CA ARG A 300 0.07 -35.44 0.01
C ARG A 300 1.15 -35.95 0.94
N ARG A 301 0.80 -36.95 1.74
CA ARG A 301 1.74 -37.59 2.65
C ARG A 301 2.94 -38.21 1.92
N GLY A 302 4.14 -37.91 2.41
CA GLY A 302 5.39 -38.40 1.85
C GLY A 302 5.83 -37.72 0.55
N GLU A 303 5.04 -36.81 -0.04
CA GLU A 303 5.48 -36.03 -1.18
C GLU A 303 6.21 -34.73 -0.74
N PRO A 304 7.22 -34.27 -1.50
CA PRO A 304 7.90 -33.04 -1.22
C PRO A 304 6.92 -31.84 -1.20
N ALA A 305 6.93 -31.08 -0.13
CA ALA A 305 6.15 -29.85 -0.01
C ALA A 305 7.06 -28.70 0.43
N GLN A 306 6.74 -27.50 -0.02
CA GLN A 306 7.55 -26.32 0.28
C GLN A 306 6.67 -25.17 0.78
N LEU A 307 7.06 -24.63 1.95
CA LEU A 307 6.60 -23.32 2.39
C LEU A 307 7.33 -22.24 1.60
N ALA A 308 6.57 -21.26 1.11
CA ALA A 308 7.12 -20.07 0.48
C ALA A 308 6.35 -18.82 0.89
N GLY A 309 7.03 -17.68 0.88
CA GLY A 309 6.40 -16.42 1.25
C GLY A 309 7.28 -15.20 1.01
N LYS A 310 6.80 -14.07 1.51
CA LYS A 310 7.43 -12.76 1.40
C LYS A 310 7.59 -12.13 2.79
N ALA A 311 8.69 -11.43 3.03
CA ALA A 311 8.92 -10.65 4.24
C ALA A 311 9.44 -9.27 3.89
N TRP A 312 9.02 -8.22 4.61
CA TRP A 312 9.37 -6.82 4.36
C TRP A 312 9.32 -6.00 5.64
N ASP A 313 9.87 -4.80 5.58
CA ASP A 313 9.84 -3.83 6.69
C ASP A 313 9.84 -2.37 6.18
N GLY A 314 10.01 -1.43 7.09
CA GLY A 314 10.09 0.00 6.83
C GLY A 314 11.41 0.50 6.24
N GLY A 315 12.33 -0.38 5.79
CA GLY A 315 13.55 0.02 5.10
C GLY A 315 14.86 -0.30 5.82
N SER A 316 14.83 -1.08 6.91
CA SER A 316 16.03 -1.69 7.49
C SER A 316 16.48 -2.91 6.68
N GLY A 317 15.51 -3.58 6.04
CA GLY A 317 15.68 -4.84 5.32
C GLY A 317 15.58 -6.06 6.23
N ILE A 318 15.24 -7.21 5.64
CA ILE A 318 15.01 -8.46 6.37
C ILE A 318 16.32 -9.17 6.65
N ALA A 319 16.55 -9.50 7.94
CA ALA A 319 17.68 -10.28 8.41
C ALA A 319 17.40 -11.78 8.37
N ALA A 320 16.23 -12.20 8.85
CA ALA A 320 15.86 -13.61 8.92
C ALA A 320 14.33 -13.76 8.83
N VAL A 321 13.89 -14.94 8.43
CA VAL A 321 12.51 -15.42 8.56
C VAL A 321 12.54 -16.75 9.25
N GLU A 322 11.75 -16.90 10.31
CA GLU A 322 11.67 -18.09 11.13
C GLU A 322 10.29 -18.73 11.00
N VAL A 323 10.26 -20.05 10.96
CA VAL A 323 9.07 -20.90 10.77
C VAL A 323 8.93 -21.86 11.93
N SER A 324 7.72 -21.96 12.45
CA SER A 324 7.34 -22.98 13.43
C SER A 324 6.24 -23.85 12.85
N VAL A 325 6.32 -25.16 13.14
CA VAL A 325 5.30 -26.16 12.75
C VAL A 325 4.82 -26.99 13.97
N ASP A 326 5.19 -26.59 15.17
CA ASP A 326 4.96 -27.30 16.44
C ASP A 326 4.20 -26.41 17.46
N GLY A 327 3.34 -25.51 16.99
CA GLY A 327 2.60 -24.61 17.87
C GLY A 327 3.48 -23.52 18.48
N ARG A 328 4.53 -23.09 17.78
CA ARG A 328 5.49 -22.04 18.17
C ARG A 328 6.42 -22.40 19.32
N GLN A 329 6.59 -23.72 19.58
CA GLN A 329 7.53 -24.21 20.60
C GLN A 329 8.98 -24.11 20.11
N SER A 330 9.22 -24.36 18.82
CA SER A 330 10.52 -24.15 18.19
C SER A 330 10.41 -23.37 16.88
N TRP A 331 11.51 -22.75 16.49
CA TRP A 331 11.60 -21.94 15.29
C TRP A 331 12.82 -22.37 14.46
N ARG A 332 12.61 -22.56 13.16
CA ARG A 332 13.65 -22.91 12.18
C ARG A 332 13.80 -21.77 11.20
N GLU A 333 15.03 -21.38 10.88
CA GLU A 333 15.30 -20.33 9.91
C GLU A 333 15.00 -20.82 8.48
N ALA A 334 14.23 -20.02 7.74
CA ALA A 334 13.94 -20.25 6.33
C ALA A 334 15.06 -19.69 5.44
N THR A 335 15.26 -20.31 4.27
CA THR A 335 16.21 -19.81 3.27
C THR A 335 15.62 -18.54 2.63
N LEU A 336 16.40 -17.45 2.66
CA LEU A 336 16.03 -16.19 2.03
C LEU A 336 16.42 -16.19 0.55
N GLY A 337 15.53 -15.65 -0.29
CA GLY A 337 15.76 -15.45 -1.71
C GLY A 337 16.66 -14.23 -2.02
N ARG A 338 16.63 -13.78 -3.28
CA ARG A 338 17.42 -12.64 -3.77
C ARG A 338 17.10 -11.35 -3.02
N ASP A 339 18.11 -10.58 -2.65
CA ASP A 339 17.98 -9.25 -2.10
C ASP A 339 17.82 -8.21 -3.22
N LEU A 340 16.67 -7.54 -3.28
CA LEU A 340 16.35 -6.48 -4.22
C LEU A 340 16.61 -5.08 -3.65
N GLY A 341 17.15 -5.01 -2.43
CA GLY A 341 17.32 -3.79 -1.68
C GLY A 341 16.39 -3.66 -0.48
N ARG A 342 16.75 -2.77 0.43
CA ARG A 342 16.14 -2.64 1.78
C ARG A 342 14.65 -2.33 1.81
N PHE A 343 14.08 -1.79 0.74
CA PHE A 343 12.66 -1.42 0.66
C PHE A 343 11.78 -2.46 -0.05
N ALA A 344 12.40 -3.46 -0.68
CA ALA A 344 11.70 -4.55 -1.33
C ALA A 344 11.41 -5.67 -0.34
N TRP A 345 10.44 -6.52 -0.66
CA TRP A 345 10.31 -7.76 0.08
C TRP A 345 11.46 -8.74 -0.22
N ARG A 346 11.72 -9.63 0.74
CA ARG A 346 12.56 -10.83 0.58
C ARG A 346 11.66 -12.03 0.44
N GLU A 347 11.92 -12.86 -0.55
CA GLU A 347 11.35 -14.20 -0.63
C GLU A 347 11.95 -15.07 0.47
N PHE A 348 11.17 -16.01 0.99
CA PHE A 348 11.66 -17.06 1.86
C PHE A 348 11.04 -18.39 1.50
N GLN A 349 11.74 -19.47 1.81
CA GLN A 349 11.29 -20.82 1.58
C GLN A 349 11.84 -21.79 2.63
N LEU A 350 11.05 -22.82 2.93
CA LEU A 350 11.44 -23.92 3.83
C LEU A 350 10.77 -25.22 3.37
N PRO A 351 11.51 -26.34 3.24
CA PRO A 351 10.89 -27.64 3.04
C PRO A 351 10.00 -28.02 4.24
N LEU A 352 8.79 -28.51 3.95
CA LEU A 352 7.86 -29.02 4.94
C LEU A 352 7.97 -30.52 5.06
N ASP A 353 7.96 -31.04 6.29
CA ASP A 353 7.86 -32.48 6.55
C ASP A 353 6.40 -32.91 6.40
N THR A 354 6.14 -33.80 5.44
CA THR A 354 4.84 -34.41 5.16
C THR A 354 4.79 -35.89 5.50
N SER A 355 5.73 -36.43 6.28
CA SER A 355 5.81 -37.86 6.62
C SER A 355 4.63 -38.37 7.46
N SER A 356 4.03 -37.46 8.25
CA SER A 356 2.89 -37.76 9.13
C SER A 356 1.61 -37.15 8.59
N ALA A 357 0.52 -37.92 8.52
CA ALA A 357 -0.81 -37.43 8.20
C ALA A 357 -1.41 -36.64 9.37
N GLY A 358 -2.27 -35.66 9.04
CA GLY A 358 -3.01 -34.84 9.99
C GLY A 358 -2.85 -33.33 9.77
N PRO A 359 -3.44 -32.53 10.66
CA PRO A 359 -3.37 -31.07 10.57
C PRO A 359 -1.94 -30.58 10.85
N LEU A 360 -1.48 -29.68 9.99
CA LEU A 360 -0.19 -29.01 10.14
C LEU A 360 -0.44 -27.50 10.26
N GLU A 361 -0.10 -26.93 11.41
CA GLU A 361 -0.14 -25.50 11.66
C GLU A 361 1.23 -24.89 11.42
N ILE A 362 1.31 -23.94 10.47
CA ILE A 362 2.55 -23.27 10.06
C ILE A 362 2.50 -21.83 10.50
N ALA A 363 3.38 -21.42 11.41
CA ALA A 363 3.55 -20.03 11.83
C ALA A 363 4.84 -19.44 11.25
N VAL A 364 4.81 -18.18 10.84
CA VAL A 364 5.96 -17.47 10.26
C VAL A 364 6.12 -16.12 10.91
N ARG A 365 7.38 -15.78 11.29
CA ARG A 365 7.78 -14.45 11.74
C ARG A 365 9.03 -13.98 11.03
N ALA A 366 9.07 -12.68 10.70
CA ALA A 366 10.24 -12.05 10.14
C ALA A 366 10.99 -11.23 11.21
N ARG A 367 12.30 -11.08 11.02
CA ARG A 367 13.19 -10.23 11.79
C ARG A 367 13.92 -9.26 10.86
N SER A 368 13.83 -7.96 11.16
CA SER A 368 14.54 -6.89 10.45
C SER A 368 16.01 -6.81 10.86
N ARG A 369 16.85 -6.20 10.01
CA ARG A 369 18.26 -5.94 10.32
C ARG A 369 18.49 -4.99 11.50
N ASN A 370 17.49 -4.15 11.83
CA ASN A 370 17.53 -3.31 13.04
C ASN A 370 17.11 -4.05 14.33
N GLY A 371 16.85 -5.37 14.25
CA GLY A 371 16.48 -6.20 15.38
C GLY A 371 14.98 -6.29 15.67
N ALA A 372 14.13 -5.53 14.99
CA ALA A 372 12.67 -5.64 15.15
C ALA A 372 12.16 -7.02 14.70
N ILE A 373 11.23 -7.61 15.47
CA ILE A 373 10.62 -8.91 15.21
C ILE A 373 9.10 -8.76 15.18
N GLN A 374 8.40 -9.53 14.36
CA GLN A 374 6.95 -9.59 14.38
C GLN A 374 6.42 -10.04 15.74
N PRO A 375 5.42 -9.32 16.32
CA PRO A 375 4.83 -9.68 17.58
C PRO A 375 3.89 -10.89 17.43
N GLU A 376 3.75 -11.66 18.49
CA GLU A 376 2.80 -12.79 18.58
C GLU A 376 1.34 -12.30 18.56
N ALA A 377 1.07 -11.18 19.24
CA ALA A 377 -0.27 -10.62 19.40
C ALA A 377 -0.43 -9.33 18.60
N LEU A 378 -1.68 -9.04 18.23
CA LEU A 378 -2.06 -7.77 17.60
C LEU A 378 -1.92 -6.62 18.60
N THR A 379 -1.19 -5.58 18.23
CA THR A 379 -1.27 -4.28 18.90
C THR A 379 -2.52 -3.56 18.40
N PHE A 380 -3.62 -3.68 19.16
CA PHE A 380 -4.92 -3.15 18.75
C PHE A 380 -4.90 -1.62 18.71
N ASN A 381 -5.49 -1.06 17.65
CA ASN A 381 -5.80 0.36 17.54
C ASN A 381 -7.10 0.56 16.77
N ALA A 382 -7.85 1.62 17.12
CA ALA A 382 -9.19 1.88 16.56
C ALA A 382 -9.18 2.16 15.04
N ALA A 383 -8.05 2.53 14.47
CA ALA A 383 -7.89 2.78 13.04
C ALA A 383 -7.63 1.49 12.24
N GLY A 384 -7.30 0.39 12.90
CA GLY A 384 -7.00 -0.89 12.26
C GLY A 384 -5.75 -0.84 11.38
N TYR A 385 -4.72 -0.17 11.87
CA TYR A 385 -3.43 -0.05 11.20
C TYR A 385 -2.39 -1.00 11.82
N HIS A 386 -1.32 -1.27 11.07
CA HIS A 386 -0.15 -1.99 11.56
C HIS A 386 -0.44 -3.40 12.09
N ASP A 387 -1.32 -4.17 11.43
CA ASP A 387 -1.40 -5.61 11.73
C ASP A 387 -0.17 -6.30 11.14
N ASN A 388 0.83 -6.46 11.98
CA ASN A 388 2.08 -7.16 11.66
C ASN A 388 2.33 -8.38 12.54
N ARG A 389 1.28 -8.91 13.23
CA ARG A 389 1.42 -10.13 14.04
C ARG A 389 1.84 -11.33 13.21
N VAL A 390 2.46 -12.27 13.87
CA VAL A 390 2.82 -13.59 13.32
C VAL A 390 1.66 -14.18 12.54
N GLN A 391 1.90 -14.53 11.28
CA GLN A 391 0.90 -15.19 10.45
C GLN A 391 0.90 -16.69 10.72
N THR A 392 -0.31 -17.27 10.80
CA THR A 392 -0.50 -18.71 10.89
C THR A 392 -1.37 -19.22 9.76
N VAL A 393 -0.96 -20.31 9.12
CA VAL A 393 -1.72 -21.03 8.09
C VAL A 393 -1.88 -22.48 8.54
N ARG A 394 -3.09 -23.01 8.38
CA ARG A 394 -3.38 -24.43 8.63
C ARG A 394 -3.60 -25.17 7.33
N VAL A 395 -2.97 -26.30 7.19
CA VAL A 395 -3.10 -27.22 6.06
C VAL A 395 -3.33 -28.64 6.57
N GLU A 396 -3.77 -29.54 5.70
CA GLU A 396 -4.01 -30.94 6.03
C GLU A 396 -3.06 -31.82 5.23
N VAL A 397 -2.30 -32.71 5.89
CA VAL A 397 -1.48 -33.76 5.24
C VAL A 397 -2.32 -35.01 5.12
N THR A 398 -2.61 -35.47 3.88
CA THR A 398 -3.55 -36.59 3.60
C THR A 398 -2.90 -37.69 2.80
#